data_76171da817a15d9633739b7dc61ac9df
#
_entry.id   76171da817a15d9633739b7dc61ac9df
#
_cell.length_a   1.000
_cell.length_b   1.000
_cell.length_c   1.000
_cell.angle_alpha   90.00
_cell.angle_beta   90.00
_cell.angle_gamma   90.00
#
_symmetry.space_group_name_H-M   'P 1'
#
loop_
_entity.id
_entity.type
_entity.pdbx_description
1 polymer ?
#
loop_
_entity_poly.entity_id
_entity_poly.type
_entity_poly.pdbx_seq_one_letter_code
_entity_poly.pdbx_strand_id
1 'polypeptide(L)'
;MAEESNLDLVKIADKAKPPVCKIMDYGKYKFEIAKKEKEAKKNQRVIDVKEVRLSLRIAENDFNTKVNYAKGFAESGNKIKVSVRFKGREKDHPEIGYELMERFKEACKCFAGINGSVKVEGRSLSMILDPQKKINNNSLKKGSEAGTEA
;
A
#
# COMPACT_ATOMS: atom_id res chain seq x y z
N MET A 1 -25.42 16.09 -39.76
CA MET A 1 -25.39 14.75 -39.11
C MET A 1 -25.55 14.85 -37.58
N ALA A 2 -24.67 15.52 -36.78
CA ALA A 2 -24.89 15.61 -35.32
C ALA A 2 -26.07 16.52 -34.97
N GLU A 3 -26.22 17.66 -35.62
CA GLU A 3 -27.34 18.59 -35.47
C GLU A 3 -28.69 18.00 -35.85
N GLU A 4 -28.75 17.20 -36.89
CA GLU A 4 -29.97 16.50 -37.34
C GLU A 4 -30.47 15.46 -36.33
N SER A 5 -29.53 14.94 -35.51
CA SER A 5 -29.82 13.96 -34.44
C SER A 5 -30.01 14.60 -33.08
N ASN A 6 -29.88 15.93 -32.95
CA ASN A 6 -29.90 16.65 -31.68
C ASN A 6 -28.84 16.09 -30.65
N LEU A 7 -27.68 15.70 -31.16
CA LEU A 7 -26.59 15.11 -30.38
C LEU A 7 -25.29 15.94 -30.56
N ASP A 8 -24.40 15.84 -29.59
CA ASP A 8 -23.12 16.52 -29.58
C ASP A 8 -22.04 15.74 -30.31
N LEU A 9 -21.18 16.44 -31.06
CA LEU A 9 -19.98 15.86 -31.66
C LEU A 9 -18.81 15.98 -30.68
N VAL A 10 -18.41 14.88 -30.08
CA VAL A 10 -17.34 14.83 -29.09
C VAL A 10 -16.07 14.24 -29.69
N LYS A 11 -14.97 14.99 -29.59
CA LYS A 11 -13.64 14.54 -29.98
C LYS A 11 -13.02 13.71 -28.86
N ILE A 12 -12.82 12.42 -29.12
CA ILE A 12 -12.31 11.47 -28.10
C ILE A 12 -10.79 11.42 -28.12
N ALA A 13 -10.16 11.43 -29.30
CA ALA A 13 -8.72 11.34 -29.45
C ALA A 13 -8.17 12.50 -30.27
N ASP A 14 -7.54 13.44 -29.58
CA ASP A 14 -6.94 14.64 -30.19
C ASP A 14 -5.67 14.34 -30.99
N LYS A 15 -4.89 13.38 -30.51
CA LYS A 15 -3.56 13.07 -31.04
C LYS A 15 -3.57 12.04 -32.18
N ALA A 16 -4.72 11.43 -32.47
CA ALA A 16 -4.86 10.49 -33.56
C ALA A 16 -4.89 11.21 -34.91
N LYS A 17 -4.24 10.66 -35.92
CA LYS A 17 -4.29 11.15 -37.32
C LYS A 17 -4.92 10.07 -38.19
N PRO A 18 -6.20 10.23 -38.63
CA PRO A 18 -7.14 11.33 -38.41
C PRO A 18 -7.72 11.36 -36.98
N PRO A 19 -8.19 12.54 -36.49
CA PRO A 19 -8.79 12.65 -35.16
C PRO A 19 -10.11 11.87 -35.10
N VAL A 20 -10.31 11.15 -33.98
CA VAL A 20 -11.51 10.33 -33.78
C VAL A 20 -12.56 11.14 -33.05
N CYS A 21 -13.71 11.31 -33.70
CA CYS A 21 -14.88 11.99 -33.14
C CYS A 21 -16.06 11.00 -33.03
N LYS A 22 -16.86 11.18 -31.99
CA LYS A 22 -18.06 10.37 -31.77
C LYS A 22 -19.27 11.27 -31.52
N ILE A 23 -20.40 10.94 -32.13
CA ILE A 23 -21.68 11.62 -31.93
C ILE A 23 -22.36 10.99 -30.72
N MET A 24 -22.60 11.78 -29.66
CA MET A 24 -23.25 11.31 -28.43
C MET A 24 -23.79 12.50 -27.64
N ASP A 25 -24.64 12.22 -26.66
CA ASP A 25 -25.02 13.19 -25.62
C ASP A 25 -23.86 13.41 -24.66
N TYR A 26 -23.26 14.59 -24.69
CA TYR A 26 -22.10 14.94 -23.85
C TYR A 26 -22.47 14.98 -22.36
N GLY A 27 -23.68 15.41 -22.02
CA GLY A 27 -24.15 15.45 -20.63
C GLY A 27 -24.19 14.05 -20.02
N LYS A 28 -24.76 13.09 -20.76
CA LYS A 28 -24.84 11.67 -20.35
C LYS A 28 -23.45 11.04 -20.27
N TYR A 29 -22.59 11.30 -21.24
CA TYR A 29 -21.20 10.81 -21.25
C TYR A 29 -20.39 11.32 -20.04
N LYS A 30 -20.49 12.62 -19.75
CA LYS A 30 -19.82 13.22 -18.58
C LYS A 30 -20.32 12.61 -17.26
N PHE A 31 -21.62 12.36 -17.16
CA PHE A 31 -22.19 11.71 -15.98
C PHE A 31 -21.71 10.27 -15.83
N GLU A 32 -21.66 9.51 -16.92
CA GLU A 32 -21.16 8.12 -16.89
C GLU A 32 -19.69 8.04 -16.50
N ILE A 33 -18.84 8.96 -17.01
CA ILE A 33 -17.42 9.04 -16.61
C ILE A 33 -17.32 9.35 -15.12
N ALA A 34 -18.01 10.39 -14.64
CA ALA A 34 -17.98 10.75 -13.23
C ALA A 34 -18.47 9.60 -12.32
N LYS A 35 -19.48 8.86 -12.77
CA LYS A 35 -19.97 7.66 -12.07
C LYS A 35 -18.91 6.56 -12.01
N LYS A 36 -18.26 6.25 -13.14
CA LYS A 36 -17.18 5.26 -13.21
C LYS A 36 -15.98 5.65 -12.35
N GLU A 37 -15.57 6.92 -12.37
CA GLU A 37 -14.49 7.42 -11.51
C GLU A 37 -14.84 7.30 -10.03
N LYS A 38 -16.08 7.61 -9.66
CA LYS A 38 -16.56 7.48 -8.28
C LYS A 38 -16.60 6.02 -7.82
N GLU A 39 -17.02 5.11 -8.69
CA GLU A 39 -16.98 3.67 -8.43
C GLU A 39 -15.54 3.14 -8.35
N ALA A 40 -14.67 3.58 -9.26
CA ALA A 40 -13.26 3.21 -9.23
C ALA A 40 -12.57 3.68 -7.92
N LYS A 41 -12.84 4.92 -7.48
CA LYS A 41 -12.36 5.43 -6.19
C LYS A 41 -12.86 4.65 -4.99
N LYS A 42 -14.14 4.20 -5.01
CA LYS A 42 -14.70 3.36 -3.94
C LYS A 42 -14.06 1.98 -3.88
N ASN A 43 -13.74 1.42 -5.03
CA ASN A 43 -13.14 0.08 -5.14
C ASN A 43 -11.61 0.11 -4.95
N GLN A 44 -11.00 1.30 -4.98
CA GLN A 44 -9.57 1.44 -4.75
C GLN A 44 -9.26 1.17 -3.28
N ARG A 45 -8.45 0.14 -3.02
CA ARG A 45 -7.96 -0.16 -1.68
C ARG A 45 -6.96 0.92 -1.25
N VAL A 46 -7.32 1.72 -0.27
CA VAL A 46 -6.41 2.68 0.35
C VAL A 46 -5.49 1.94 1.30
N ILE A 47 -4.18 2.06 1.10
CA ILE A 47 -3.16 1.50 1.98
C ILE A 47 -2.75 2.63 2.94
N ASP A 48 -3.15 2.50 4.20
CA ASP A 48 -2.76 3.43 5.26
C ASP A 48 -1.38 3.09 5.80
N VAL A 49 -0.67 4.12 6.29
CA VAL A 49 0.57 3.95 7.03
C VAL A 49 0.25 4.05 8.53
N LYS A 50 0.35 2.93 9.25
CA LYS A 50 0.16 2.88 10.69
C LYS A 50 1.49 3.01 11.41
N GLU A 51 1.58 3.93 12.38
CA GLU A 51 2.80 4.15 13.13
C GLU A 51 2.82 3.35 14.44
N VAL A 52 3.93 2.63 14.67
CA VAL A 52 4.23 1.94 15.92
C VAL A 52 5.43 2.62 16.55
N ARG A 53 5.21 3.27 17.70
CA ARG A 53 6.28 3.94 18.45
C ARG A 53 6.84 3.03 19.51
N LEU A 54 8.17 2.94 19.55
CA LEU A 54 8.94 2.18 20.54
C LEU A 54 9.75 3.14 21.41
N SER A 55 9.93 2.78 22.65
CA SER A 55 10.85 3.44 23.60
C SER A 55 12.12 2.61 23.71
N LEU A 56 13.30 3.24 23.90
CA LEU A 56 14.56 2.52 24.08
C LEU A 56 14.55 1.58 25.28
N ARG A 57 13.85 1.98 26.34
CA ARG A 57 13.71 1.19 27.58
C ARG A 57 12.37 0.45 27.60
N ILE A 58 12.01 -0.19 26.50
CA ILE A 58 10.76 -0.94 26.40
C ILE A 58 10.86 -2.24 27.19
N ALA A 59 9.85 -2.56 28.00
CA ALA A 59 9.74 -3.86 28.66
C ALA A 59 9.39 -4.96 27.63
N GLU A 60 9.77 -6.20 27.92
CA GLU A 60 9.57 -7.34 27.03
C GLU A 60 8.09 -7.56 26.68
N ASN A 61 7.20 -7.42 27.69
CA ASN A 61 5.76 -7.55 27.48
C ASN A 61 5.19 -6.48 26.54
N ASP A 62 5.66 -5.22 26.70
CA ASP A 62 5.27 -4.13 25.82
C ASP A 62 5.80 -4.33 24.39
N PHE A 63 7.02 -4.82 24.27
CA PHE A 63 7.62 -5.17 22.98
C PHE A 63 6.77 -6.20 22.24
N ASN A 64 6.41 -7.30 22.90
CA ASN A 64 5.54 -8.34 22.32
C ASN A 64 4.16 -7.81 21.96
N THR A 65 3.60 -6.94 22.78
CA THR A 65 2.33 -6.27 22.49
C THR A 65 2.43 -5.40 21.23
N LYS A 66 3.55 -4.64 21.07
CA LYS A 66 3.78 -3.83 19.86
C LYS A 66 3.98 -4.69 18.62
N VAL A 67 4.65 -5.84 18.73
CA VAL A 67 4.77 -6.81 17.63
C VAL A 67 3.38 -7.36 17.23
N ASN A 68 2.52 -7.67 18.19
CA ASN A 68 1.16 -8.13 17.92
C ASN A 68 0.31 -7.05 17.22
N TYR A 69 0.43 -5.78 17.61
CA TYR A 69 -0.21 -4.67 16.91
C TYR A 69 0.30 -4.54 15.47
N ALA A 70 1.61 -4.63 15.27
CA ALA A 70 2.20 -4.61 13.95
C ALA A 70 1.67 -5.77 13.07
N LYS A 71 1.53 -6.97 13.64
CA LYS A 71 0.93 -8.12 12.96
C LYS A 71 -0.51 -7.83 12.50
N GLY A 72 -1.36 -7.29 13.38
CA GLY A 72 -2.73 -6.92 13.03
C GLY A 72 -2.80 -5.87 11.91
N PHE A 73 -1.88 -4.89 11.91
CA PHE A 73 -1.80 -3.90 10.85
C PHE A 73 -1.34 -4.50 9.51
N ALA A 74 -0.37 -5.43 9.54
CA ALA A 74 0.08 -6.15 8.36
C ALA A 74 -1.03 -7.04 7.78
N GLU A 75 -1.80 -7.73 8.62
CA GLU A 75 -2.94 -8.55 8.22
C GLU A 75 -4.04 -7.72 7.56
N SER A 76 -4.26 -6.50 8.04
CA SER A 76 -5.15 -5.50 7.41
C SER A 76 -4.59 -4.95 6.09
N GLY A 77 -3.34 -5.26 5.75
CA GLY A 77 -2.64 -4.83 4.53
C GLY A 77 -2.18 -3.38 4.55
N ASN A 78 -2.00 -2.80 5.73
CA ASN A 78 -1.46 -1.46 5.93
C ASN A 78 0.06 -1.50 6.01
N LYS A 79 0.71 -0.41 5.61
CA LYS A 79 2.14 -0.23 5.84
C LYS A 79 2.39 0.15 7.29
N ILE A 80 3.52 -0.30 7.85
CA ILE A 80 3.87 -0.07 9.25
C ILE A 80 5.10 0.83 9.29
N LYS A 81 4.97 2.03 9.85
CA LYS A 81 6.10 2.89 10.19
C LYS A 81 6.49 2.63 11.64
N VAL A 82 7.64 2.01 11.85
CA VAL A 82 8.20 1.82 13.19
C VAL A 82 9.08 3.02 13.51
N SER A 83 8.85 3.66 14.64
CA SER A 83 9.63 4.81 15.07
C SER A 83 10.14 4.65 16.51
N VAL A 84 11.43 4.91 16.72
CA VAL A 84 12.07 4.97 18.03
C VAL A 84 12.48 6.41 18.29
N ARG A 85 11.93 7.02 19.33
CA ARG A 85 12.25 8.41 19.68
C ARG A 85 13.23 8.47 20.84
N PHE A 86 14.37 9.15 20.62
CA PHE A 86 15.37 9.41 21.64
C PHE A 86 14.92 10.53 22.57
N LYS A 87 15.08 10.33 23.88
CA LYS A 87 14.81 11.32 24.93
C LYS A 87 16.11 11.78 25.57
N GLY A 88 16.31 13.09 25.63
CA GLY A 88 17.45 13.69 26.34
C GLY A 88 18.81 13.19 25.83
N ARG A 89 19.61 12.59 26.71
CA ARG A 89 20.99 12.10 26.47
C ARG A 89 21.03 10.79 25.64
N GLU A 90 19.89 10.16 25.39
CA GLU A 90 19.83 8.92 24.60
C GLU A 90 20.28 9.11 23.14
N LYS A 91 20.36 10.36 22.69
CA LYS A 91 20.91 10.72 21.37
C LYS A 91 22.38 10.32 21.19
N ASP A 92 23.13 10.31 22.30
CA ASP A 92 24.56 10.05 22.28
C ASP A 92 24.87 8.56 22.10
N HIS A 93 23.84 7.70 22.23
CA HIS A 93 23.93 6.25 22.08
C HIS A 93 22.89 5.72 21.06
N PRO A 94 23.02 6.08 19.79
CA PRO A 94 22.07 5.64 18.75
C PRO A 94 22.12 4.12 18.51
N GLU A 95 23.23 3.46 18.88
CA GLU A 95 23.46 2.02 18.70
C GLU A 95 22.36 1.17 19.32
N ILE A 96 21.93 1.51 20.54
CA ILE A 96 20.84 0.82 21.25
C ILE A 96 19.52 0.91 20.47
N GLY A 97 19.29 2.05 19.80
CA GLY A 97 18.13 2.24 18.95
C GLY A 97 18.15 1.36 17.70
N TYR A 98 19.33 1.18 17.10
CA TYR A 98 19.51 0.30 15.96
C TYR A 98 19.31 -1.17 16.34
N GLU A 99 19.87 -1.63 17.46
CA GLU A 99 19.68 -2.99 17.97
C GLU A 99 18.20 -3.29 18.22
N LEU A 100 17.48 -2.35 18.86
CA LEU A 100 16.05 -2.49 19.11
C LEU A 100 15.25 -2.58 17.79
N MET A 101 15.62 -1.77 16.80
CA MET A 101 14.99 -1.81 15.47
C MET A 101 15.26 -3.12 14.76
N GLU A 102 16.48 -3.65 14.84
CA GLU A 102 16.80 -4.96 14.24
C GLU A 102 16.06 -6.09 14.92
N ARG A 103 16.00 -6.09 16.25
CA ARG A 103 15.22 -7.06 17.01
C ARG A 103 13.73 -7.03 16.61
N PHE A 104 13.16 -5.83 16.47
CA PHE A 104 11.77 -5.67 16.03
C PHE A 104 11.56 -6.15 14.59
N LYS A 105 12.49 -5.85 13.70
CA LYS A 105 12.53 -6.33 12.33
C LYS A 105 12.54 -7.85 12.25
N GLU A 106 13.35 -8.52 13.07
CA GLU A 106 13.42 -9.97 13.13
C GLU A 106 12.10 -10.59 13.61
N ALA A 107 11.50 -10.02 14.65
CA ALA A 107 10.20 -10.44 15.15
C ALA A 107 9.09 -10.29 14.09
N CYS A 108 9.20 -9.32 13.20
CA CYS A 108 8.22 -9.04 12.14
C CYS A 108 8.45 -9.79 10.83
N LYS A 109 9.59 -10.45 10.63
CA LYS A 109 9.94 -11.16 9.37
C LYS A 109 8.87 -12.15 8.90
N CYS A 110 8.12 -12.74 9.80
CA CYS A 110 7.10 -13.75 9.48
C CYS A 110 5.87 -13.18 8.77
N PHE A 111 5.58 -11.87 8.90
CA PHE A 111 4.35 -11.26 8.40
C PHE A 111 4.57 -9.92 7.66
N ALA A 112 5.75 -9.35 7.74
CA ALA A 112 6.09 -8.10 7.07
C ALA A 112 7.43 -8.20 6.34
N GLY A 113 7.47 -7.71 5.10
CA GLY A 113 8.70 -7.50 4.33
C GLY A 113 9.34 -6.18 4.70
N ILE A 114 10.68 -6.14 4.64
CA ILE A 114 11.42 -4.92 4.92
C ILE A 114 11.49 -4.11 3.64
N ASN A 115 10.94 -2.91 3.66
CA ASN A 115 11.05 -1.98 2.54
C ASN A 115 11.92 -0.79 2.94
N GLY A 116 13.22 -0.98 2.81
CA GLY A 116 14.20 0.07 3.04
C GLY A 116 15.08 -0.11 4.27
N SER A 117 16.07 0.77 4.38
CA SER A 117 16.98 0.87 5.52
C SER A 117 16.38 1.71 6.65
N VAL A 118 16.89 1.53 7.85
CA VAL A 118 16.61 2.42 8.98
C VAL A 118 17.07 3.83 8.64
N LYS A 119 16.18 4.80 8.75
CA LYS A 119 16.47 6.22 8.50
C LYS A 119 16.49 7.00 9.81
N VAL A 120 17.45 7.90 9.93
CA VAL A 120 17.52 8.84 11.05
C VAL A 120 16.72 10.09 10.68
N GLU A 121 15.64 10.35 11.40
CA GLU A 121 14.80 11.54 11.24
C GLU A 121 14.95 12.45 12.47
N GLY A 122 15.99 13.29 12.47
CA GLY A 122 16.26 14.22 13.56
C GLY A 122 16.57 13.54 14.90
N ARG A 123 15.56 13.42 15.78
CA ARG A 123 15.66 12.77 17.11
C ARG A 123 14.99 11.39 17.15
N SER A 124 14.74 10.79 16.00
CA SER A 124 14.05 9.52 15.90
C SER A 124 14.72 8.65 14.85
N LEU A 125 14.70 7.35 15.08
CA LEU A 125 14.95 6.35 14.05
C LEU A 125 13.61 5.93 13.47
N SER A 126 13.49 5.80 12.17
CA SER A 126 12.30 5.31 11.51
C SER A 126 12.62 4.21 10.50
N MET A 127 11.71 3.24 10.39
CA MET A 127 11.77 2.13 9.46
C MET A 127 10.37 1.86 8.94
N ILE A 128 10.27 1.53 7.65
CA ILE A 128 9.00 1.18 7.02
C ILE A 128 9.00 -0.32 6.72
N LEU A 129 7.95 -1.00 7.18
CA LEU A 129 7.68 -2.39 6.91
C LEU A 129 6.46 -2.48 5.99
N ASP A 130 6.58 -3.22 4.90
CA ASP A 130 5.45 -3.51 4.01
C ASP A 130 4.79 -4.82 4.43
N PRO A 131 3.45 -4.89 4.42
CA PRO A 131 2.77 -6.13 4.70
C PRO A 131 3.10 -7.15 3.61
N GLN A 132 3.58 -8.32 3.99
CA GLN A 132 3.66 -9.43 3.05
C GLN A 132 2.23 -9.88 2.75
N LYS A 133 1.80 -9.70 1.50
CA LYS A 133 0.61 -10.40 1.01
C LYS A 133 0.86 -11.89 1.24
N LYS A 134 0.03 -12.55 2.06
CA LYS A 134 -0.06 -14.01 2.01
C LYS A 134 -0.35 -14.34 0.55
N ILE A 135 0.64 -14.85 -0.17
CA ILE A 135 0.43 -15.45 -1.47
C ILE A 135 -0.48 -16.64 -1.16
N ASN A 136 -1.77 -16.46 -1.42
CA ASN A 136 -2.71 -17.58 -1.40
C ASN A 136 -2.20 -18.55 -2.46
N ASN A 137 -1.58 -19.65 -2.03
CA ASN A 137 -1.09 -20.75 -2.87
C ASN A 137 -2.22 -21.47 -3.63
N ASN A 138 -3.40 -20.85 -3.76
CA ASN A 138 -4.53 -21.40 -4.50
C ASN A 138 -4.43 -21.17 -6.03
N SER A 139 -3.46 -20.40 -6.49
CA SER A 139 -3.24 -20.21 -7.93
C SER A 139 -2.28 -21.24 -8.56
N LEU A 140 -1.58 -22.04 -7.77
CA LEU A 140 -0.64 -23.06 -8.26
C LEU A 140 -1.28 -24.45 -8.49
N LYS A 141 -2.56 -24.67 -8.13
CA LYS A 141 -3.25 -25.95 -8.36
C LYS A 141 -4.10 -26.02 -9.63
N LYS A 142 -4.08 -25.00 -10.49
CA LYS A 142 -4.84 -25.01 -11.77
C LYS A 142 -4.00 -25.23 -13.01
N GLY A 143 -2.75 -25.60 -12.88
CA GLY A 143 -1.83 -25.76 -14.02
C GLY A 143 -1.27 -27.17 -14.23
N SER A 144 -1.70 -28.19 -13.48
CA SER A 144 -1.11 -29.55 -13.61
C SER A 144 -2.09 -30.68 -13.93
N GLU A 145 -3.27 -30.34 -14.47
CA GLU A 145 -4.19 -31.38 -15.00
C GLU A 145 -4.57 -31.04 -16.45
N ALA A 146 -3.63 -31.01 -17.35
CA ALA A 146 -3.88 -31.12 -18.79
C ALA A 146 -2.62 -31.66 -19.45
N GLY A 147 -2.51 -32.96 -19.56
CA GLY A 147 -1.44 -33.54 -20.35
C GLY A 147 -1.10 -34.98 -19.99
N THR A 148 -2.08 -35.88 -20.05
CA THR A 148 -1.76 -37.30 -20.31
C THR A 148 -3.03 -37.99 -20.82
N GLU A 149 -3.19 -37.94 -22.11
CA GLU A 149 -3.93 -38.97 -22.88
C GLU A 149 -3.51 -38.81 -24.33
N ALA A 150 -2.63 -39.64 -24.73
CA ALA A 150 -2.60 -40.35 -25.99
C ALA A 150 -1.35 -41.22 -26.05
#